data_da19a931688ab3f0a30a85d4743de50b
#
_entry.id   da19a931688ab3f0a30a85d4743de50b
#
_cell.length_a   1.000
_cell.length_b   1.000
_cell.length_c   1.000
_cell.angle_alpha   90.00
_cell.angle_beta   90.00
_cell.angle_gamma   90.00
#
_symmetry.space_group_name_H-M   'P 1'
#
loop_
_entity.id
_entity.type
_entity.pdbx_description
1 polymer ?
#
loop_
_entity_poly.entity_id
_entity_poly.type
_entity_poly.pdbx_seq_one_letter_code
_entity_poly.pdbx_strand_id
1 'polypeptide(L)'
;MNNQTYYLEQKAKATAIATRLKRFSRLFIIAEIALFALIIGSLAIAFMTTWTLLGSILAVISFIAYVFTRSFDNKNTRNIKQTEQLIAVYSHELEAISGDYSAFDSGQDFIDYQHPFTYDLDVFGQNSLFARLNRTVTTGGRVQLSRNLSFKDVRFQHEEIRYMSHEVNFMDRFQALGEGTKVDTLQLLSIRDGLTTASIPRWFSTRWSLIVASLTLCMLPLLIILSVFKLVDGNVPVFYATLQFFIVYLLCNDHARQIAKQTAEIHNAAENFLLLIKQAITLQQLPSSLQKEVEALRNAQQQATLLNSIINRLDRRGNILGLMLIDTFGLNDYFLIREYLRWEADFKNQIEAEVVALSHIDALVSWGRFAYNHPEATTAEVTSDTNVSVEAEEIYHPFLGTKAIKNNFSIVNGSYTIVTGANMAGKSTFLRTIGINYILARNGGPVFAKRMRTSTFNLFSSMRTTDDLDRGISYFNAELRRLQQLIRFCKHPFYTEGKPTESASTLIILDEILKGTNSLDKLNGSRLFLENICCLPVTGLIATHDLELSKLQDTNPQRFSNYCFEIELGTDVTYSYKITPGVARNQNATYLLKGVLKEINAENDKQ
;
A
#
# COMPACT_ATOMS: atom_id res chain seq x y z
N MET A 1 20.52 -18.01 -2.53
CA MET A 1 19.64 -18.49 -3.63
C MET A 1 19.29 -17.27 -4.45
N ASN A 2 19.37 -17.28 -5.77
CA ASN A 2 19.00 -16.11 -6.57
C ASN A 2 17.46 -15.95 -6.45
N ASN A 3 16.96 -14.75 -6.17
CA ASN A 3 15.52 -14.50 -5.97
C ASN A 3 14.68 -14.97 -7.16
N GLN A 4 15.20 -14.83 -8.37
CA GLN A 4 14.57 -15.36 -9.57
C GLN A 4 14.35 -16.88 -9.49
N THR A 5 15.33 -17.64 -8.99
CA THR A 5 15.20 -19.09 -8.80
C THR A 5 14.11 -19.43 -7.78
N TYR A 6 14.02 -18.66 -6.70
CA TYR A 6 12.94 -18.82 -5.71
C TYR A 6 11.56 -18.69 -6.36
N TYR A 7 11.31 -17.60 -7.09
CA TYR A 7 10.00 -17.38 -7.72
C TYR A 7 9.66 -18.42 -8.79
N LEU A 8 10.64 -18.88 -9.58
CA LEU A 8 10.44 -19.94 -10.56
C LEU A 8 10.05 -21.26 -9.89
N GLU A 9 10.73 -21.65 -8.82
CA GLU A 9 10.40 -22.85 -8.07
C GLU A 9 9.03 -22.78 -7.40
N GLN A 10 8.70 -21.66 -6.75
CA GLN A 10 7.40 -21.49 -6.10
C GLN A 10 6.26 -21.46 -7.11
N LYS A 11 6.44 -20.78 -8.25
CA LYS A 11 5.48 -20.77 -9.35
C LYS A 11 5.24 -22.19 -9.89
N ALA A 12 6.30 -22.97 -10.10
CA ALA A 12 6.19 -24.35 -10.57
C ALA A 12 5.43 -25.23 -9.57
N LYS A 13 5.75 -25.13 -8.26
CA LYS A 13 5.05 -25.85 -7.18
C LYS A 13 3.57 -25.47 -7.13
N ALA A 14 3.26 -24.18 -7.15
CA ALA A 14 1.88 -23.68 -7.13
C ALA A 14 1.10 -24.14 -8.37
N THR A 15 1.70 -24.12 -9.56
CA THR A 15 1.09 -24.59 -10.81
C THR A 15 0.77 -26.08 -10.74
N ALA A 16 1.66 -26.91 -10.19
CA ALA A 16 1.42 -28.33 -10.00
C ALA A 16 0.24 -28.59 -9.03
N ILE A 17 0.18 -27.81 -7.92
CA ILE A 17 -0.94 -27.89 -6.97
C ILE A 17 -2.25 -27.46 -7.63
N ALA A 18 -2.30 -26.34 -8.35
CA ALA A 18 -3.48 -25.86 -9.05
C ALA A 18 -4.00 -26.89 -10.07
N THR A 19 -3.10 -27.51 -10.84
CA THR A 19 -3.45 -28.55 -11.81
C THR A 19 -4.08 -29.76 -11.12
N ARG A 20 -3.54 -30.19 -9.98
CA ARG A 20 -4.10 -31.29 -9.18
C ARG A 20 -5.49 -30.92 -8.63
N LEU A 21 -5.65 -29.74 -8.05
CA LEU A 21 -6.93 -29.28 -7.50
C LEU A 21 -8.01 -29.15 -8.60
N LYS A 22 -7.66 -28.66 -9.79
CA LYS A 22 -8.56 -28.59 -10.95
C LYS A 22 -9.00 -29.98 -11.43
N ARG A 23 -8.15 -31.00 -11.35
CA ARG A 23 -8.56 -32.40 -11.62
C ARG A 23 -9.58 -32.88 -10.59
N PHE A 24 -9.38 -32.59 -9.30
CA PHE A 24 -10.35 -32.95 -8.26
C PHE A 24 -11.69 -32.22 -8.46
N SER A 25 -11.69 -30.94 -8.83
CA SER A 25 -12.94 -30.20 -9.10
C SER A 25 -13.76 -30.85 -10.22
N ARG A 26 -13.11 -31.32 -11.30
CA ARG A 26 -13.80 -32.07 -12.36
C ARG A 26 -14.43 -33.37 -11.85
N LEU A 27 -13.75 -34.08 -10.93
CA LEU A 27 -14.30 -35.30 -10.34
C LEU A 27 -15.49 -34.98 -9.41
N PHE A 28 -15.41 -33.91 -8.63
CA PHE A 28 -16.52 -33.45 -7.79
C PHE A 28 -17.76 -33.08 -8.64
N ILE A 29 -17.59 -32.36 -9.75
CA ILE A 29 -18.69 -32.01 -10.64
C ILE A 29 -19.36 -33.29 -11.21
N ILE A 30 -18.58 -34.27 -11.63
CA ILE A 30 -19.13 -35.56 -12.12
C ILE A 30 -19.89 -36.26 -11.00
N ALA A 31 -19.35 -36.32 -9.80
CA ALA A 31 -20.01 -36.93 -8.64
C ALA A 31 -21.30 -36.19 -8.26
N GLU A 32 -21.32 -34.85 -8.26
CA GLU A 32 -22.51 -34.04 -8.02
C GLU A 32 -23.63 -34.36 -9.03
N ILE A 33 -23.31 -34.43 -10.31
CA ILE A 33 -24.27 -34.77 -11.37
C ILE A 33 -24.81 -36.19 -11.16
N ALA A 34 -23.94 -37.16 -10.86
CA ALA A 34 -24.35 -38.54 -10.62
C ALA A 34 -25.26 -38.68 -9.38
N LEU A 35 -24.89 -38.00 -8.26
CA LEU A 35 -25.69 -38.00 -7.05
C LEU A 35 -27.04 -37.29 -7.26
N PHE A 36 -27.07 -36.20 -8.02
CA PHE A 36 -28.33 -35.53 -8.36
C PHE A 36 -29.28 -36.43 -9.20
N ALA A 37 -28.74 -37.13 -10.21
CA ALA A 37 -29.49 -38.12 -10.98
C ALA A 37 -30.00 -39.26 -10.08
N LEU A 38 -29.19 -39.71 -9.14
CA LEU A 38 -29.54 -40.76 -8.18
C LEU A 38 -30.67 -40.30 -7.21
N ILE A 39 -30.66 -39.01 -6.77
CA ILE A 39 -31.76 -38.44 -5.99
C ILE A 39 -33.07 -38.48 -6.78
N ILE A 40 -33.06 -38.03 -8.05
CA ILE A 40 -34.25 -38.04 -8.91
C ILE A 40 -34.76 -39.46 -9.10
N GLY A 41 -33.86 -40.42 -9.45
CA GLY A 41 -34.22 -41.83 -9.62
C GLY A 41 -34.79 -42.46 -8.33
N SER A 42 -34.21 -42.16 -7.17
CA SER A 42 -34.68 -42.64 -5.87
C SER A 42 -36.07 -42.09 -5.51
N LEU A 43 -36.33 -40.81 -5.80
CA LEU A 43 -37.65 -40.21 -5.65
C LEU A 43 -38.69 -40.86 -6.59
N ALA A 44 -38.33 -41.12 -7.85
CA ALA A 44 -39.19 -41.79 -8.79
C ALA A 44 -39.56 -43.21 -8.28
N ILE A 45 -38.60 -43.98 -7.74
CA ILE A 45 -38.84 -45.26 -7.10
C ILE A 45 -39.80 -45.14 -5.92
N ALA A 46 -39.58 -44.11 -5.05
CA ALA A 46 -40.43 -43.88 -3.87
C ALA A 46 -41.89 -43.55 -4.24
N PHE A 47 -42.13 -42.80 -5.31
CA PHE A 47 -43.47 -42.34 -5.70
C PHE A 47 -44.17 -43.23 -6.74
N MET A 48 -43.42 -43.98 -7.57
CA MET A 48 -43.99 -44.75 -8.70
C MET A 48 -44.02 -46.26 -8.46
N THR A 49 -43.41 -46.76 -7.39
CA THR A 49 -43.34 -48.20 -7.07
C THR A 49 -43.80 -48.53 -5.66
N THR A 50 -43.95 -49.84 -5.36
CA THR A 50 -44.25 -50.33 -4.00
C THR A 50 -43.07 -50.22 -3.02
N TRP A 51 -41.91 -49.83 -3.50
CA TRP A 51 -40.67 -49.74 -2.69
C TRP A 51 -40.46 -48.33 -2.07
N THR A 52 -41.56 -47.72 -1.59
CA THR A 52 -41.59 -46.33 -1.08
C THR A 52 -40.54 -46.09 0.02
N LEU A 53 -40.39 -47.01 0.98
CA LEU A 53 -39.45 -46.88 2.09
C LEU A 53 -37.98 -46.89 1.59
N LEU A 54 -37.67 -47.85 0.71
CA LEU A 54 -36.32 -48.01 0.14
C LEU A 54 -35.93 -46.76 -0.71
N GLY A 55 -36.85 -46.33 -1.57
CA GLY A 55 -36.64 -45.11 -2.39
C GLY A 55 -36.44 -43.87 -1.56
N SER A 56 -37.23 -43.69 -0.49
CA SER A 56 -37.06 -42.53 0.43
C SER A 56 -35.72 -42.56 1.19
N ILE A 57 -35.31 -43.72 1.70
CA ILE A 57 -34.02 -43.86 2.39
C ILE A 57 -32.86 -43.55 1.41
N LEU A 58 -32.91 -44.09 0.19
CA LEU A 58 -31.88 -43.89 -0.81
C LEU A 58 -31.81 -42.43 -1.25
N ALA A 59 -32.94 -41.74 -1.40
CA ALA A 59 -33.00 -40.31 -1.68
C ALA A 59 -32.34 -39.47 -0.58
N VAL A 60 -32.62 -39.77 0.68
CA VAL A 60 -32.01 -39.04 1.82
C VAL A 60 -30.50 -39.29 1.89
N ILE A 61 -30.05 -40.55 1.72
CA ILE A 61 -28.59 -40.83 1.72
C ILE A 61 -27.90 -40.12 0.58
N SER A 62 -28.49 -40.17 -0.64
CA SER A 62 -27.92 -39.45 -1.81
C SER A 62 -27.90 -37.97 -1.65
N PHE A 63 -28.91 -37.36 -1.03
CA PHE A 63 -28.96 -35.93 -0.71
C PHE A 63 -27.87 -35.55 0.30
N ILE A 64 -27.69 -36.32 1.37
CA ILE A 64 -26.62 -36.09 2.32
C ILE A 64 -25.24 -36.19 1.65
N ALA A 65 -25.02 -37.20 0.82
CA ALA A 65 -23.78 -37.36 0.06
C ALA A 65 -23.54 -36.18 -0.91
N TYR A 66 -24.59 -35.69 -1.57
CA TYR A 66 -24.52 -34.50 -2.44
C TYR A 66 -24.08 -33.25 -1.65
N VAL A 67 -24.69 -32.98 -0.49
CA VAL A 67 -24.34 -31.84 0.36
C VAL A 67 -22.88 -31.89 0.80
N PHE A 68 -22.39 -33.08 1.20
CA PHE A 68 -20.98 -33.25 1.55
C PHE A 68 -20.06 -33.04 0.36
N THR A 69 -20.35 -33.65 -0.81
CA THR A 69 -19.55 -33.46 -2.03
C THR A 69 -19.48 -31.98 -2.41
N ARG A 70 -20.60 -31.27 -2.38
CA ARG A 70 -20.69 -29.84 -2.67
C ARG A 70 -19.87 -29.00 -1.69
N SER A 71 -19.86 -29.37 -0.41
CA SER A 71 -19.04 -28.71 0.62
C SER A 71 -17.54 -28.87 0.33
N PHE A 72 -17.11 -30.08 -0.08
CA PHE A 72 -15.72 -30.33 -0.47
C PHE A 72 -15.33 -29.62 -1.75
N ASP A 73 -16.20 -29.56 -2.77
CA ASP A 73 -15.92 -28.81 -4.01
C ASP A 73 -15.81 -27.31 -3.75
N ASN A 74 -16.66 -26.74 -2.93
CA ASN A 74 -16.57 -25.33 -2.54
C ASN A 74 -15.23 -25.02 -1.85
N LYS A 75 -14.76 -25.91 -0.95
CA LYS A 75 -13.45 -25.76 -0.32
C LYS A 75 -12.32 -25.90 -1.34
N ASN A 76 -12.43 -26.85 -2.26
CA ASN A 76 -11.46 -27.06 -3.32
C ASN A 76 -11.37 -25.86 -4.27
N THR A 77 -12.50 -25.28 -4.64
CA THR A 77 -12.59 -24.07 -5.48
C THR A 77 -11.93 -22.86 -4.82
N ARG A 78 -12.10 -22.68 -3.50
CA ARG A 78 -11.39 -21.66 -2.74
C ARG A 78 -9.87 -21.88 -2.76
N ASN A 79 -9.42 -23.11 -2.60
CA ASN A 79 -8.00 -23.46 -2.66
C ASN A 79 -7.42 -23.22 -4.07
N ILE A 80 -8.19 -23.52 -5.14
CA ILE A 80 -7.79 -23.20 -6.52
C ILE A 80 -7.56 -21.70 -6.66
N LYS A 81 -8.54 -20.88 -6.27
CA LYS A 81 -8.46 -19.43 -6.34
C LYS A 81 -7.21 -18.89 -5.61
N GLN A 82 -6.99 -19.34 -4.38
CA GLN A 82 -5.81 -18.92 -3.59
C GLN A 82 -4.48 -19.33 -4.26
N THR A 83 -4.44 -20.53 -4.85
CA THR A 83 -3.23 -20.99 -5.53
C THR A 83 -2.99 -20.22 -6.84
N GLU A 84 -4.04 -19.88 -7.59
CA GLU A 84 -3.95 -19.05 -8.80
C GLU A 84 -3.49 -17.62 -8.46
N GLN A 85 -3.95 -17.03 -7.36
CA GLN A 85 -3.49 -15.75 -6.87
C GLN A 85 -1.99 -15.77 -6.51
N LEU A 86 -1.49 -16.85 -5.89
CA LEU A 86 -0.06 -17.02 -5.65
C LEU A 86 0.74 -17.13 -6.96
N ILE A 87 0.22 -17.87 -7.95
CA ILE A 87 0.85 -17.97 -9.27
C ILE A 87 0.96 -16.59 -9.94
N ALA A 88 -0.07 -15.76 -9.82
CA ALA A 88 -0.06 -14.40 -10.34
C ALA A 88 1.01 -13.54 -9.65
N VAL A 89 1.09 -13.57 -8.31
CA VAL A 89 2.15 -12.87 -7.55
C VAL A 89 3.53 -13.27 -8.02
N TYR A 90 3.83 -14.57 -8.14
CA TYR A 90 5.13 -15.03 -8.62
C TYR A 90 5.41 -14.64 -10.07
N SER A 91 4.37 -14.58 -10.92
CA SER A 91 4.51 -14.14 -12.30
C SER A 91 4.89 -12.67 -12.39
N HIS A 92 4.17 -11.81 -11.66
CA HIS A 92 4.42 -10.37 -11.61
C HIS A 92 5.80 -10.04 -11.03
N GLU A 93 6.27 -10.79 -10.00
CA GLU A 93 7.62 -10.60 -9.46
C GLU A 93 8.71 -11.04 -10.45
N LEU A 94 8.49 -12.08 -11.24
CA LEU A 94 9.41 -12.49 -12.31
C LEU A 94 9.48 -11.45 -13.43
N GLU A 95 8.35 -10.85 -13.81
CA GLU A 95 8.27 -9.73 -14.74
C GLU A 95 9.04 -8.52 -14.20
N ALA A 96 8.84 -8.17 -12.93
CA ALA A 96 9.57 -7.08 -12.27
C ALA A 96 11.08 -7.28 -12.26
N ILE A 97 11.57 -8.50 -12.00
CA ILE A 97 13.00 -8.84 -12.06
C ILE A 97 13.55 -8.67 -13.48
N SER A 98 12.74 -8.93 -14.52
CA SER A 98 13.13 -8.68 -15.92
C SER A 98 13.07 -7.21 -16.32
N GLY A 99 12.57 -6.33 -15.43
CA GLY A 99 12.46 -4.88 -15.65
C GLY A 99 11.07 -4.40 -16.10
N ASP A 100 10.09 -5.30 -16.19
CA ASP A 100 8.71 -4.94 -16.50
C ASP A 100 7.88 -4.78 -15.22
N TYR A 101 7.45 -3.56 -14.94
CA TYR A 101 6.64 -3.20 -13.77
C TYR A 101 5.18 -2.87 -14.15
N SER A 102 4.72 -3.20 -15.36
CA SER A 102 3.39 -2.85 -15.87
C SER A 102 2.24 -3.48 -15.08
N ALA A 103 2.49 -4.62 -14.42
CA ALA A 103 1.52 -5.26 -13.53
C ALA A 103 1.22 -4.47 -12.25
N PHE A 104 2.11 -3.53 -11.87
CA PHE A 104 1.98 -2.78 -10.63
C PHE A 104 1.51 -1.35 -10.89
N ASP A 105 0.74 -0.83 -9.93
CA ASP A 105 0.25 0.55 -9.97
C ASP A 105 1.43 1.53 -9.87
N SER A 106 1.50 2.45 -10.80
CA SER A 106 2.58 3.43 -10.92
C SER A 106 2.40 4.70 -10.08
N GLY A 107 1.26 4.87 -9.41
CA GLY A 107 0.96 6.08 -8.63
C GLY A 107 0.82 7.35 -9.49
N GLN A 108 0.28 7.23 -10.69
CA GLN A 108 0.12 8.34 -11.63
C GLN A 108 -0.67 9.52 -11.04
N ASP A 109 -1.65 9.24 -10.20
CA ASP A 109 -2.50 10.22 -9.50
C ASP A 109 -1.79 10.94 -8.33
N PHE A 110 -0.60 10.47 -7.92
CA PHE A 110 0.24 11.14 -6.93
C PHE A 110 1.26 12.10 -7.54
N ILE A 111 1.28 12.24 -8.87
CA ILE A 111 2.18 13.20 -9.52
C ILE A 111 1.76 14.62 -9.13
N ASP A 112 2.68 15.32 -8.47
CA ASP A 112 2.54 16.72 -8.08
C ASP A 112 3.74 17.50 -8.63
N TYR A 113 3.46 18.32 -9.65
CA TYR A 113 4.48 19.17 -10.31
C TYR A 113 5.04 20.27 -9.40
N GLN A 114 4.33 20.59 -8.33
CA GLN A 114 4.75 21.61 -7.36
C GLN A 114 5.48 21.02 -6.16
N HIS A 115 5.49 19.70 -6.01
CA HIS A 115 6.19 19.06 -4.89
C HIS A 115 7.69 19.39 -4.94
N PRO A 116 8.36 19.58 -3.79
CA PRO A 116 9.78 19.96 -3.75
C PRO A 116 10.72 19.06 -4.55
N PHE A 117 10.46 17.74 -4.66
CA PHE A 117 11.38 16.83 -5.37
C PHE A 117 10.74 15.66 -6.12
N THR A 118 9.49 15.29 -5.85
CA THR A 118 8.95 14.01 -6.35
C THR A 118 8.85 13.93 -7.87
N TYR A 119 8.51 15.05 -8.52
CA TYR A 119 8.41 15.10 -9.98
C TYR A 119 9.77 15.01 -10.67
N ASP A 120 10.75 15.75 -10.19
CA ASP A 120 12.09 15.79 -10.79
C ASP A 120 12.88 14.49 -10.65
N LEU A 121 12.65 13.78 -9.53
CA LEU A 121 13.34 12.53 -9.20
C LEU A 121 12.59 11.28 -9.66
N ASP A 122 11.56 11.42 -10.49
CA ASP A 122 10.76 10.28 -10.97
C ASP A 122 10.25 9.37 -9.85
N VAL A 123 9.71 9.99 -8.77
CA VAL A 123 9.20 9.23 -7.63
C VAL A 123 7.87 8.56 -7.97
N PHE A 124 6.98 9.22 -8.73
CA PHE A 124 5.67 8.72 -9.16
C PHE A 124 5.54 8.72 -10.68
N GLY A 125 4.67 7.86 -11.20
CA GLY A 125 4.41 7.69 -12.63
C GLY A 125 5.04 6.42 -13.22
N GLN A 126 4.97 6.28 -14.53
CA GLN A 126 5.50 5.09 -15.21
C GLN A 126 7.01 4.98 -15.01
N ASN A 127 7.50 3.76 -14.76
CA ASN A 127 8.91 3.45 -14.50
C ASN A 127 9.53 4.17 -13.29
N SER A 128 8.71 4.77 -12.42
CA SER A 128 9.11 5.52 -11.24
C SER A 128 9.62 4.65 -10.10
N LEU A 129 10.12 5.29 -9.03
CA LEU A 129 10.46 4.61 -7.79
C LEU A 129 9.25 3.93 -7.17
N PHE A 130 8.09 4.60 -7.18
CA PHE A 130 6.84 4.03 -6.66
C PHE A 130 6.43 2.78 -7.43
N ALA A 131 6.43 2.78 -8.77
CA ALA A 131 6.09 1.61 -9.58
C ALA A 131 6.97 0.38 -9.27
N ARG A 132 8.26 0.63 -8.99
CA ARG A 132 9.21 -0.44 -8.66
C ARG A 132 9.02 -1.00 -7.25
N LEU A 133 8.58 -0.17 -6.33
CA LEU A 133 8.47 -0.50 -4.91
C LEU A 133 7.07 -0.97 -4.53
N ASN A 134 6.02 -0.45 -5.18
CA ASN A 134 4.64 -0.67 -4.80
C ASN A 134 4.20 -2.12 -4.98
N ARG A 135 3.81 -2.74 -3.87
CA ARG A 135 3.20 -4.08 -3.76
C ARG A 135 1.96 -4.04 -2.89
N THR A 136 1.40 -2.84 -2.69
CA THR A 136 0.26 -2.65 -1.81
C THR A 136 -1.01 -3.25 -2.41
N VAL A 137 -1.82 -3.84 -1.54
CA VAL A 137 -3.08 -4.50 -1.88
C VAL A 137 -4.30 -3.74 -1.36
N THR A 138 -4.07 -2.69 -0.54
CA THR A 138 -5.13 -1.82 -0.01
C THR A 138 -4.98 -0.39 -0.52
N THR A 139 -6.10 0.35 -0.60
CA THR A 139 -6.06 1.78 -0.93
C THR A 139 -5.31 2.58 0.15
N GLY A 140 -5.47 2.23 1.42
CA GLY A 140 -4.74 2.88 2.52
C GLY A 140 -3.25 2.62 2.50
N GLY A 141 -2.81 1.39 2.23
CA GLY A 141 -1.38 1.05 2.10
C GLY A 141 -0.71 1.79 0.94
N ARG A 142 -1.43 1.90 -0.18
CA ARG A 142 -1.00 2.68 -1.35
C ARG A 142 -0.77 4.16 -1.02
N VAL A 143 -1.71 4.77 -0.32
CA VAL A 143 -1.59 6.16 0.15
C VAL A 143 -0.45 6.29 1.17
N GLN A 144 -0.32 5.35 2.10
CA GLN A 144 0.77 5.34 3.08
C GLN A 144 2.14 5.27 2.41
N LEU A 145 2.31 4.39 1.41
CA LEU A 145 3.55 4.29 0.64
C LEU A 145 3.88 5.60 -0.09
N SER A 146 2.88 6.27 -0.67
CA SER A 146 3.08 7.57 -1.32
C SER A 146 3.51 8.65 -0.33
N ARG A 147 2.96 8.64 0.90
CA ARG A 147 3.33 9.55 1.98
C ARG A 147 4.76 9.33 2.45
N ASN A 148 5.21 8.08 2.53
CA ASN A 148 6.60 7.77 2.85
C ASN A 148 7.56 8.37 1.82
N LEU A 149 7.33 8.10 0.52
CA LEU A 149 8.20 8.55 -0.57
C LEU A 149 8.18 10.07 -0.79
N SER A 150 7.10 10.76 -0.41
CA SER A 150 6.99 12.23 -0.47
C SER A 150 7.40 12.93 0.82
N PHE A 151 7.93 12.21 1.81
CA PHE A 151 8.30 12.72 3.14
C PHE A 151 7.15 13.32 3.95
N LYS A 152 5.90 13.06 3.55
CA LYS A 152 4.72 13.48 4.33
C LYS A 152 4.55 12.68 5.61
N ASP A 153 5.03 11.44 5.62
CA ASP A 153 5.05 10.56 6.78
C ASP A 153 6.22 9.57 6.66
N VAL A 154 7.36 9.91 7.26
CA VAL A 154 8.56 9.04 7.28
C VAL A 154 8.54 8.26 8.58
N ARG A 155 8.13 6.99 8.51
CA ARG A 155 7.83 6.21 9.70
C ARG A 155 8.68 4.96 9.87
N PHE A 156 9.05 4.29 8.78
CA PHE A 156 9.74 3.02 8.88
C PHE A 156 11.21 3.17 9.26
N GLN A 157 11.67 2.21 10.06
CA GLN A 157 13.07 2.04 10.40
C GLN A 157 13.63 0.83 9.66
N HIS A 158 14.95 0.81 9.48
CA HIS A 158 15.62 -0.29 8.79
C HIS A 158 15.31 -1.66 9.42
N GLU A 159 15.19 -1.76 10.74
CA GLU A 159 14.88 -3.00 11.47
C GLU A 159 13.55 -3.62 11.03
N GLU A 160 12.51 -2.79 10.85
CA GLU A 160 11.18 -3.23 10.40
C GLU A 160 11.21 -3.77 8.97
N ILE A 161 11.89 -3.03 8.07
CA ILE A 161 12.02 -3.44 6.67
C ILE A 161 12.84 -4.73 6.56
N ARG A 162 13.92 -4.84 7.33
CA ARG A 162 14.75 -6.05 7.41
C ARG A 162 13.94 -7.22 7.95
N TYR A 163 13.18 -7.03 9.03
CA TYR A 163 12.28 -8.06 9.57
C TYR A 163 11.32 -8.55 8.47
N MET A 164 10.61 -7.64 7.83
CA MET A 164 9.64 -7.98 6.79
C MET A 164 10.30 -8.68 5.59
N SER A 165 11.51 -8.30 5.20
CA SER A 165 12.21 -8.92 4.07
C SER A 165 12.56 -10.41 4.31
N HIS A 166 12.63 -10.85 5.56
CA HIS A 166 12.82 -12.26 5.91
C HIS A 166 11.50 -13.05 5.94
N GLU A 167 10.37 -12.38 6.06
CA GLU A 167 9.03 -12.98 6.11
C GLU A 167 8.44 -13.23 4.71
N VAL A 168 9.20 -13.90 3.82
CA VAL A 168 8.85 -14.06 2.40
C VAL A 168 7.51 -14.77 2.21
N ASN A 169 7.27 -15.87 2.95
CA ASN A 169 6.00 -16.61 2.88
C ASN A 169 4.80 -15.76 3.33
N PHE A 170 5.02 -14.88 4.29
CA PHE A 170 4.00 -13.93 4.74
C PHE A 170 3.67 -12.93 3.62
N MET A 171 4.69 -12.32 3.03
CA MET A 171 4.54 -11.36 1.93
C MET A 171 3.82 -11.99 0.73
N ASP A 172 4.19 -13.22 0.33
CA ASP A 172 3.55 -13.94 -0.76
C ASP A 172 2.04 -14.14 -0.53
N ARG A 173 1.66 -14.59 0.67
CA ARG A 173 0.26 -14.80 1.03
C ARG A 173 -0.52 -13.51 1.17
N PHE A 174 0.10 -12.48 1.76
CA PHE A 174 -0.54 -11.18 1.94
C PHE A 174 -0.85 -10.53 0.59
N GLN A 175 0.11 -10.52 -0.33
CA GLN A 175 -0.09 -10.03 -1.69
C GLN A 175 -1.13 -10.86 -2.46
N ALA A 176 -1.11 -12.19 -2.34
CA ALA A 176 -2.08 -13.06 -3.00
C ALA A 176 -3.53 -12.80 -2.56
N LEU A 177 -3.75 -12.43 -1.28
CA LEU A 177 -5.10 -12.08 -0.79
C LEU A 177 -5.67 -10.82 -1.47
N GLY A 178 -4.81 -9.90 -1.91
CA GLY A 178 -5.20 -8.69 -2.63
C GLY A 178 -5.20 -8.84 -4.15
N GLU A 179 -4.71 -9.96 -4.67
CA GLU A 179 -4.61 -10.17 -6.11
C GLU A 179 -6.00 -10.22 -6.77
N GLY A 180 -6.19 -9.36 -7.76
CA GLY A 180 -7.45 -9.22 -8.50
C GLY A 180 -8.56 -8.42 -7.78
N THR A 181 -8.38 -8.03 -6.52
CA THR A 181 -9.37 -7.22 -5.77
C THR A 181 -8.65 -6.28 -4.80
N LYS A 182 -8.50 -5.00 -5.18
CA LYS A 182 -8.02 -3.99 -4.22
C LYS A 182 -9.00 -3.86 -3.06
N VAL A 183 -8.49 -3.92 -1.85
CA VAL A 183 -9.29 -3.70 -0.63
C VAL A 183 -9.43 -2.20 -0.40
N ASP A 184 -10.64 -1.69 -0.54
CA ASP A 184 -10.92 -0.28 -0.32
C ASP A 184 -11.13 0.02 1.17
N THR A 185 -10.07 0.48 1.82
CA THR A 185 -10.09 0.88 3.23
C THR A 185 -10.82 2.22 3.45
N LEU A 186 -10.92 3.07 2.42
CA LEU A 186 -11.66 4.34 2.52
C LEU A 186 -13.16 4.09 2.57
N GLN A 187 -13.64 3.04 1.90
CA GLN A 187 -15.04 2.62 1.98
C GLN A 187 -15.44 2.26 3.41
N LEU A 188 -14.56 1.57 4.16
CA LEU A 188 -14.83 1.24 5.57
C LEU A 188 -14.95 2.49 6.45
N LEU A 189 -14.12 3.51 6.21
CA LEU A 189 -14.23 4.79 6.91
C LEU A 189 -15.51 5.55 6.54
N SER A 190 -15.91 5.53 5.27
CA SER A 190 -17.16 6.15 4.82
C SER A 190 -18.41 5.46 5.40
N ILE A 191 -18.37 4.13 5.54
CA ILE A 191 -19.43 3.37 6.21
C ILE A 191 -19.52 3.78 7.69
N ARG A 192 -18.40 3.90 8.41
CA ARG A 192 -18.36 4.41 9.79
C ARG A 192 -19.09 5.75 9.91
N ASP A 193 -18.77 6.68 9.01
CA ASP A 193 -19.35 8.03 9.02
C ASP A 193 -20.84 8.02 8.64
N GLY A 194 -21.26 7.06 7.80
CA GLY A 194 -22.65 6.84 7.41
C GLY A 194 -23.51 6.06 8.42
N LEU A 195 -22.87 5.41 9.42
CA LEU A 195 -23.61 4.72 10.48
C LEU A 195 -24.37 5.74 11.37
N THR A 196 -25.62 5.94 11.06
CA THR A 196 -26.49 6.80 11.85
C THR A 196 -27.08 6.03 13.04
N THR A 197 -26.50 6.25 14.21
CA THR A 197 -27.08 5.79 15.50
C THR A 197 -28.42 6.44 15.83
N ALA A 198 -28.83 7.45 15.06
CA ALA A 198 -29.96 8.30 15.39
C ALA A 198 -31.32 7.57 15.42
N SER A 199 -31.42 6.37 14.85
CA SER A 199 -32.69 5.65 14.72
C SER A 199 -32.91 4.54 15.77
N ILE A 200 -31.86 4.08 16.46
CA ILE A 200 -32.00 3.05 17.50
C ILE A 200 -31.99 3.73 18.87
N PRO A 201 -33.07 3.61 19.65
CA PRO A 201 -33.18 4.31 20.93
C PRO A 201 -32.10 3.85 21.92
N ARG A 202 -31.38 4.80 22.50
CA ARG A 202 -30.28 4.51 23.44
C ARG A 202 -30.72 3.85 24.73
N TRP A 203 -32.04 3.82 25.05
CA TRP A 203 -32.53 3.16 26.24
C TRP A 203 -32.23 1.64 26.25
N PHE A 204 -32.10 0.98 25.07
CA PHE A 204 -31.66 -0.42 24.98
C PHE A 204 -30.32 -0.69 25.65
N SER A 205 -29.42 0.29 25.69
CA SER A 205 -28.08 0.17 26.29
C SER A 205 -28.06 0.51 27.79
N THR A 206 -29.13 1.04 28.37
CA THR A 206 -29.17 1.48 29.77
C THR A 206 -29.15 0.31 30.76
N ARG A 207 -28.76 0.58 32.01
CA ARG A 207 -28.82 -0.42 33.10
C ARG A 207 -30.26 -0.76 33.47
N TRP A 208 -31.16 0.21 33.41
CA TRP A 208 -32.58 0.02 33.73
C TRP A 208 -33.28 -0.93 32.75
N SER A 209 -33.04 -0.79 31.45
CA SER A 209 -33.62 -1.70 30.46
C SER A 209 -33.13 -3.14 30.67
N LEU A 210 -31.86 -3.32 31.07
CA LEU A 210 -31.33 -4.63 31.39
C LEU A 210 -32.02 -5.27 32.63
N ILE A 211 -32.25 -4.44 33.67
CA ILE A 211 -32.98 -4.91 34.88
C ILE A 211 -34.40 -5.34 34.50
N VAL A 212 -35.12 -4.52 33.72
CA VAL A 212 -36.48 -4.85 33.25
C VAL A 212 -36.48 -6.13 32.42
N ALA A 213 -35.56 -6.23 31.43
CA ALA A 213 -35.42 -7.44 30.61
C ALA A 213 -35.13 -8.71 31.47
N SER A 214 -34.25 -8.57 32.47
CA SER A 214 -33.91 -9.69 33.37
C SER A 214 -35.10 -10.11 34.22
N LEU A 215 -35.87 -9.16 34.76
CA LEU A 215 -37.10 -9.44 35.52
C LEU A 215 -38.16 -10.12 34.64
N THR A 216 -38.35 -9.61 33.42
CA THR A 216 -39.28 -10.18 32.42
C THR A 216 -38.87 -11.62 32.09
N LEU A 217 -37.56 -11.89 31.90
CA LEU A 217 -37.05 -13.23 31.62
C LEU A 217 -37.25 -14.20 32.78
N CYS A 218 -37.10 -13.76 34.04
CA CYS A 218 -37.29 -14.59 35.22
C CYS A 218 -38.78 -14.87 35.53
N MET A 219 -39.69 -14.02 35.08
CA MET A 219 -41.11 -14.14 35.38
C MET A 219 -41.74 -15.35 34.71
N LEU A 220 -41.40 -15.67 33.46
CA LEU A 220 -41.97 -16.82 32.75
C LEU A 220 -41.67 -18.17 33.43
N PRO A 221 -40.41 -18.52 33.76
CA PRO A 221 -40.12 -19.73 34.54
C PRO A 221 -40.83 -19.76 35.90
N LEU A 222 -40.91 -18.63 36.58
CA LEU A 222 -41.62 -18.52 37.85
C LEU A 222 -43.09 -18.86 37.68
N LEU A 223 -43.77 -18.31 36.67
CA LEU A 223 -45.17 -18.61 36.39
C LEU A 223 -45.39 -20.08 36.01
N ILE A 224 -44.46 -20.69 35.28
CA ILE A 224 -44.50 -22.10 34.94
C ILE A 224 -44.40 -22.95 36.23
N ILE A 225 -43.47 -22.62 37.12
CA ILE A 225 -43.31 -23.33 38.40
C ILE A 225 -44.59 -23.20 39.25
N LEU A 226 -45.14 -22.00 39.41
CA LEU A 226 -46.36 -21.77 40.16
C LEU A 226 -47.57 -22.53 39.58
N SER A 227 -47.65 -22.65 38.27
CA SER A 227 -48.68 -23.42 37.57
C SER A 227 -48.53 -24.92 37.81
N VAL A 228 -47.30 -25.45 37.84
CA VAL A 228 -47.03 -26.86 38.17
C VAL A 228 -47.50 -27.18 39.59
N PHE A 229 -47.28 -26.25 40.54
CA PHE A 229 -47.80 -26.39 41.93
C PHE A 229 -49.30 -26.06 42.08
N LYS A 230 -50.00 -25.80 40.95
CA LYS A 230 -51.45 -25.44 40.94
C LYS A 230 -51.77 -24.17 41.74
N LEU A 231 -50.82 -23.27 41.96
CA LEU A 231 -51.00 -21.99 42.62
C LEU A 231 -51.54 -20.92 41.63
N VAL A 232 -51.37 -21.15 40.31
CA VAL A 232 -51.84 -20.30 39.23
C VAL A 232 -52.41 -21.18 38.12
N ASP A 233 -53.44 -20.69 37.41
CA ASP A 233 -54.04 -21.40 36.28
C ASP A 233 -53.02 -21.66 35.17
N GLY A 234 -53.08 -22.86 34.55
CA GLY A 234 -52.15 -23.25 33.46
C GLY A 234 -52.16 -22.35 32.21
N ASN A 235 -53.26 -21.60 32.01
CA ASN A 235 -53.34 -20.65 30.92
C ASN A 235 -52.53 -19.37 31.14
N VAL A 236 -52.17 -19.03 32.40
CA VAL A 236 -51.47 -17.77 32.72
C VAL A 236 -50.02 -17.76 32.18
N PRO A 237 -49.19 -18.79 32.31
CA PRO A 237 -47.88 -18.86 31.68
C PRO A 237 -47.95 -18.74 30.14
N VAL A 238 -48.95 -19.37 29.51
CA VAL A 238 -49.16 -19.30 28.04
C VAL A 238 -49.52 -17.91 27.60
N PHE A 239 -50.47 -17.25 28.30
CA PHE A 239 -50.84 -15.87 28.02
C PHE A 239 -49.66 -14.92 28.21
N TYR A 240 -48.90 -15.07 29.30
CA TYR A 240 -47.73 -14.28 29.56
C TYR A 240 -46.67 -14.46 28.46
N ALA A 241 -46.37 -15.68 28.07
CA ALA A 241 -45.42 -16.01 27.00
C ALA A 241 -45.80 -15.36 25.66
N THR A 242 -47.11 -15.44 25.32
CA THR A 242 -47.65 -14.83 24.11
C THR A 242 -47.52 -13.31 24.16
N LEU A 243 -47.92 -12.70 25.28
CA LEU A 243 -47.82 -11.25 25.48
C LEU A 243 -46.37 -10.76 25.43
N GLN A 244 -45.43 -11.49 26.09
CA GLN A 244 -44.01 -11.23 26.09
C GLN A 244 -43.45 -11.23 24.66
N PHE A 245 -43.78 -12.24 23.86
CA PHE A 245 -43.35 -12.31 22.45
C PHE A 245 -43.84 -11.11 21.67
N PHE A 246 -45.12 -10.76 21.75
CA PHE A 246 -45.68 -9.64 21.01
C PHE A 246 -45.05 -8.31 21.42
N ILE A 247 -44.81 -8.07 22.70
CA ILE A 247 -44.15 -6.83 23.17
C ILE A 247 -42.73 -6.75 22.62
N VAL A 248 -41.92 -7.83 22.72
CA VAL A 248 -40.56 -7.87 22.22
C VAL A 248 -40.55 -7.67 20.69
N TYR A 249 -41.44 -8.37 19.99
CA TYR A 249 -41.54 -8.23 18.54
C TYR A 249 -41.86 -6.80 18.11
N LEU A 250 -42.87 -6.15 18.72
CA LEU A 250 -43.24 -4.79 18.39
C LEU A 250 -42.13 -3.76 18.71
N LEU A 251 -41.41 -3.96 19.80
CA LEU A 251 -40.34 -3.03 20.21
C LEU A 251 -39.02 -3.24 19.43
N CYS A 252 -38.71 -4.46 19.01
CA CYS A 252 -37.39 -4.80 18.49
C CYS A 252 -37.35 -5.06 16.99
N ASN A 253 -38.44 -5.47 16.34
CA ASN A 253 -38.45 -5.96 14.96
C ASN A 253 -37.89 -4.94 13.94
N ASP A 254 -38.31 -3.68 13.99
CA ASP A 254 -37.88 -2.66 13.03
C ASP A 254 -36.39 -2.32 13.23
N HIS A 255 -35.96 -2.25 14.49
CA HIS A 255 -34.55 -2.03 14.82
C HIS A 255 -33.67 -3.19 14.39
N ALA A 256 -34.13 -4.43 14.62
CA ALA A 256 -33.39 -5.61 14.18
C ALA A 256 -33.28 -5.71 12.64
N ARG A 257 -34.33 -5.33 11.89
CA ARG A 257 -34.27 -5.22 10.42
C ARG A 257 -33.27 -4.16 9.96
N GLN A 258 -33.25 -3.00 10.63
CA GLN A 258 -32.28 -1.96 10.34
C GLN A 258 -30.85 -2.42 10.61
N ILE A 259 -30.61 -3.06 11.75
CA ILE A 259 -29.30 -3.65 12.08
C ILE A 259 -28.90 -4.67 11.02
N ALA A 260 -29.81 -5.53 10.56
CA ALA A 260 -29.51 -6.51 9.52
C ALA A 260 -29.03 -5.85 8.21
N LYS A 261 -29.64 -4.75 7.82
CA LYS A 261 -29.20 -4.01 6.62
C LYS A 261 -27.80 -3.41 6.82
N GLN A 262 -27.58 -2.71 7.93
CA GLN A 262 -26.29 -2.06 8.23
C GLN A 262 -25.15 -3.07 8.37
N THR A 263 -25.38 -4.18 9.08
CA THR A 263 -24.38 -5.23 9.26
C THR A 263 -24.04 -5.97 7.97
N ALA A 264 -25.00 -6.13 7.05
CA ALA A 264 -24.73 -6.72 5.73
C ALA A 264 -23.83 -5.82 4.88
N GLU A 265 -24.04 -4.51 4.89
CA GLU A 265 -23.18 -3.55 4.20
C GLU A 265 -21.73 -3.59 4.74
N ILE A 266 -21.58 -3.57 6.08
CA ILE A 266 -20.28 -3.64 6.74
C ILE A 266 -19.59 -4.98 6.44
N HIS A 267 -20.33 -6.10 6.55
CA HIS A 267 -19.78 -7.44 6.32
C HIS A 267 -19.19 -7.58 4.91
N ASN A 268 -19.94 -7.14 3.89
CA ASN A 268 -19.51 -7.20 2.50
C ASN A 268 -18.26 -6.34 2.24
N ALA A 269 -18.19 -5.14 2.82
CA ALA A 269 -17.04 -4.26 2.68
C ALA A 269 -15.82 -4.77 3.46
N ALA A 270 -16.03 -5.42 4.61
CA ALA A 270 -14.98 -5.86 5.51
C ALA A 270 -14.43 -7.27 5.19
N GLU A 271 -15.07 -8.07 4.33
CA GLU A 271 -14.67 -9.46 4.11
C GLU A 271 -13.19 -9.60 3.73
N ASN A 272 -12.76 -8.90 2.69
CA ASN A 272 -11.36 -8.92 2.23
C ASN A 272 -10.41 -8.24 3.23
N PHE A 273 -10.85 -7.16 3.87
CA PHE A 273 -10.10 -6.49 4.94
C PHE A 273 -9.79 -7.45 6.10
N LEU A 274 -10.77 -8.23 6.53
CA LEU A 274 -10.61 -9.22 7.60
C LEU A 274 -9.69 -10.39 7.21
N LEU A 275 -9.65 -10.77 5.94
CA LEU A 275 -8.70 -11.77 5.45
C LEU A 275 -7.26 -11.25 5.57
N LEU A 276 -7.01 -9.98 5.22
CA LEU A 276 -5.70 -9.36 5.37
C LEU A 276 -5.31 -9.22 6.86
N ILE A 277 -6.25 -8.83 7.73
CA ILE A 277 -6.03 -8.79 9.18
C ILE A 277 -5.63 -10.16 9.71
N LYS A 278 -6.38 -11.22 9.35
CA LYS A 278 -6.04 -12.59 9.75
C LYS A 278 -4.64 -12.99 9.32
N GLN A 279 -4.22 -12.57 8.15
CA GLN A 279 -2.85 -12.79 7.69
C GLN A 279 -1.86 -11.95 8.50
N ALA A 280 -2.13 -10.65 8.71
CA ALA A 280 -1.22 -9.75 9.43
C ALA A 280 -0.90 -10.19 10.86
N ILE A 281 -1.89 -10.69 11.58
CA ILE A 281 -1.70 -11.18 12.97
C ILE A 281 -0.93 -12.51 13.05
N THR A 282 -0.62 -13.18 11.94
CA THR A 282 0.26 -14.37 11.96
C THR A 282 1.74 -14.03 12.11
N LEU A 283 2.10 -12.76 12.00
CA LEU A 283 3.46 -12.29 12.22
C LEU A 283 3.91 -12.58 13.66
N GLN A 284 5.11 -13.13 13.80
CA GLN A 284 5.70 -13.50 15.08
C GLN A 284 7.03 -12.78 15.29
N GLN A 285 7.52 -12.74 16.53
CA GLN A 285 8.81 -12.11 16.89
C GLN A 285 8.95 -10.67 16.36
N LEU A 286 7.86 -9.89 16.48
CA LEU A 286 7.76 -8.54 15.97
C LEU A 286 8.79 -7.59 16.61
N PRO A 287 9.39 -6.68 15.83
CA PRO A 287 10.05 -5.49 16.36
C PRO A 287 9.11 -4.72 17.30
N SER A 288 9.67 -4.09 18.31
CA SER A 288 8.87 -3.35 19.33
C SER A 288 7.99 -2.26 18.73
N SER A 289 8.44 -1.64 17.64
CA SER A 289 7.73 -0.61 16.92
C SER A 289 6.45 -1.10 16.21
N LEU A 290 6.39 -2.38 15.80
CA LEU A 290 5.22 -2.97 15.11
C LEU A 290 4.21 -3.62 16.06
N GLN A 291 4.51 -3.71 17.36
CA GLN A 291 3.64 -4.39 18.32
C GLN A 291 2.27 -3.72 18.45
N LYS A 292 2.25 -2.38 18.45
CA LYS A 292 1.00 -1.60 18.57
C LYS A 292 0.08 -1.80 17.37
N GLU A 293 0.64 -1.83 16.16
CA GLU A 293 -0.11 -2.06 14.93
C GLU A 293 -0.74 -3.45 14.93
N VAL A 294 0.03 -4.48 15.26
CA VAL A 294 -0.48 -5.86 15.27
C VAL A 294 -1.49 -6.06 16.40
N GLU A 295 -1.34 -5.38 17.56
CA GLU A 295 -2.32 -5.40 18.62
C GLU A 295 -3.65 -4.75 18.21
N ALA A 296 -3.61 -3.61 17.52
CA ALA A 296 -4.80 -2.99 16.94
C ALA A 296 -5.51 -3.95 15.97
N LEU A 297 -4.77 -4.68 15.13
CA LEU A 297 -5.33 -5.67 14.21
C LEU A 297 -5.91 -6.91 14.93
N ARG A 298 -5.36 -7.32 16.08
CA ARG A 298 -5.96 -8.37 16.91
C ARG A 298 -7.30 -7.92 17.49
N ASN A 299 -7.40 -6.68 17.94
CA ASN A 299 -8.65 -6.10 18.41
C ASN A 299 -9.69 -6.06 17.28
N ALA A 300 -9.30 -5.66 16.07
CA ALA A 300 -10.16 -5.72 14.88
C ALA A 300 -10.71 -7.12 14.61
N GLN A 301 -9.89 -8.17 14.74
CA GLN A 301 -10.34 -9.54 14.59
C GLN A 301 -11.37 -9.95 15.65
N GLN A 302 -11.22 -9.49 16.89
CA GLN A 302 -12.19 -9.76 17.96
C GLN A 302 -13.53 -9.06 17.65
N GLN A 303 -13.49 -7.80 17.22
CA GLN A 303 -14.68 -7.05 16.81
C GLN A 303 -15.41 -7.70 15.62
N ALA A 304 -14.67 -8.22 14.65
CA ALA A 304 -15.23 -8.96 13.53
C ALA A 304 -15.92 -10.27 13.97
N THR A 305 -15.38 -10.95 14.98
CA THR A 305 -15.98 -12.17 15.54
C THR A 305 -17.31 -11.85 16.22
N LEU A 306 -17.38 -10.72 16.94
CA LEU A 306 -18.63 -10.24 17.55
C LEU A 306 -19.66 -9.86 16.47
N LEU A 307 -19.26 -9.16 15.41
CA LEU A 307 -20.12 -8.83 14.28
C LEU A 307 -20.70 -10.09 13.62
N ASN A 308 -19.87 -11.11 13.37
CA ASN A 308 -20.34 -12.37 12.81
C ASN A 308 -21.34 -13.09 13.74
N SER A 309 -21.15 -13.00 15.05
CA SER A 309 -22.12 -13.52 16.04
C SER A 309 -23.48 -12.81 15.90
N ILE A 310 -23.48 -11.49 15.77
CA ILE A 310 -24.68 -10.67 15.57
C ILE A 310 -25.38 -11.07 14.27
N ILE A 311 -24.64 -11.16 13.15
CA ILE A 311 -25.16 -11.56 11.83
C ILE A 311 -25.80 -12.94 11.89
N ASN A 312 -25.12 -13.93 12.46
CA ASN A 312 -25.66 -15.29 12.61
C ASN A 312 -26.96 -15.35 13.41
N ARG A 313 -27.13 -14.46 14.39
CA ARG A 313 -28.38 -14.35 15.17
C ARG A 313 -29.47 -13.67 14.36
N LEU A 314 -29.13 -12.67 13.53
CA LEU A 314 -30.07 -12.04 12.60
C LEU A 314 -30.59 -13.03 11.56
N ASP A 315 -29.72 -13.87 10.99
CA ASP A 315 -30.09 -14.87 9.98
C ASP A 315 -31.09 -15.90 10.53
N ARG A 316 -30.97 -16.27 11.81
CA ARG A 316 -31.92 -17.20 12.47
C ARG A 316 -33.33 -16.64 12.56
N ARG A 317 -33.52 -15.32 12.48
CA ARG A 317 -34.86 -14.67 12.47
C ARG A 317 -35.67 -15.01 11.22
N GLY A 318 -35.05 -15.52 10.15
CA GLY A 318 -35.74 -16.00 8.94
C GLY A 318 -36.73 -17.13 9.18
N ASN A 319 -36.58 -17.88 10.29
CA ASN A 319 -37.53 -18.90 10.73
C ASN A 319 -38.46 -18.33 11.82
N ILE A 320 -39.72 -18.07 11.47
CA ILE A 320 -40.69 -17.41 12.35
C ILE A 320 -41.01 -18.22 13.61
N LEU A 321 -41.03 -19.58 13.54
CA LEU A 321 -41.23 -20.44 14.68
C LEU A 321 -40.01 -20.43 15.62
N GLY A 322 -38.81 -20.42 15.02
CA GLY A 322 -37.56 -20.25 15.75
C GLY A 322 -37.49 -18.92 16.47
N LEU A 323 -37.86 -17.84 15.80
CA LEU A 323 -37.91 -16.47 16.36
C LEU A 323 -38.89 -16.44 17.58
N MET A 324 -40.10 -16.99 17.41
CA MET A 324 -41.11 -17.02 18.45
C MET A 324 -40.59 -17.72 19.70
N LEU A 325 -39.97 -18.88 19.57
CA LEU A 325 -39.41 -19.62 20.70
C LEU A 325 -38.24 -18.90 21.37
N ILE A 326 -37.30 -18.38 20.54
CA ILE A 326 -36.06 -17.77 21.07
C ILE A 326 -36.37 -16.44 21.76
N ASP A 327 -37.28 -15.62 21.23
CA ASP A 327 -37.68 -14.35 21.86
C ASP A 327 -38.57 -14.55 23.08
N THR A 328 -39.47 -15.54 23.08
CA THR A 328 -40.29 -15.85 24.25
C THR A 328 -39.46 -16.29 25.44
N PHE A 329 -38.48 -17.17 25.24
CA PHE A 329 -37.69 -17.73 26.33
C PHE A 329 -36.35 -17.02 26.59
N GLY A 330 -35.85 -16.20 25.64
CA GLY A 330 -34.50 -15.63 25.71
C GLY A 330 -34.39 -14.13 25.45
N LEU A 331 -35.48 -13.45 25.09
CA LEU A 331 -35.46 -12.01 24.69
C LEU A 331 -34.31 -11.70 23.70
N ASN A 332 -34.10 -12.61 22.74
CA ASN A 332 -32.94 -12.61 21.88
C ASN A 332 -32.80 -11.29 21.10
N ASP A 333 -33.89 -10.74 20.57
CA ASP A 333 -33.85 -9.50 19.79
C ASP A 333 -33.46 -8.30 20.66
N TYR A 334 -33.92 -8.23 21.92
CA TYR A 334 -33.47 -7.21 22.86
C TYR A 334 -31.96 -7.29 23.14
N PHE A 335 -31.44 -8.48 23.45
CA PHE A 335 -30.01 -8.66 23.72
C PHE A 335 -29.16 -8.45 22.46
N LEU A 336 -29.67 -8.82 21.27
CA LEU A 336 -29.01 -8.58 19.99
C LEU A 336 -28.84 -7.08 19.74
N ILE A 337 -29.92 -6.27 19.90
CA ILE A 337 -29.85 -4.83 19.74
C ILE A 337 -28.85 -4.20 20.72
N ARG A 338 -28.89 -4.65 21.98
CA ARG A 338 -27.96 -4.17 23.00
C ARG A 338 -26.51 -4.49 22.69
N GLU A 339 -26.22 -5.69 22.20
CA GLU A 339 -24.90 -6.13 21.80
C GLU A 339 -24.40 -5.35 20.58
N TYR A 340 -25.28 -5.14 19.59
CA TYR A 340 -24.97 -4.33 18.42
C TYR A 340 -24.62 -2.88 18.79
N LEU A 341 -25.37 -2.23 19.66
CA LEU A 341 -25.07 -0.84 20.08
C LEU A 341 -23.71 -0.71 20.79
N ARG A 342 -23.28 -1.72 21.53
CA ARG A 342 -21.93 -1.76 22.13
C ARG A 342 -20.88 -1.94 21.05
N TRP A 343 -21.06 -2.95 20.20
CA TRP A 343 -20.14 -3.22 19.09
C TRP A 343 -20.01 -2.00 18.17
N GLU A 344 -21.09 -1.34 17.83
CA GLU A 344 -21.08 -0.13 16.97
C GLU A 344 -20.25 1.00 17.59
N ALA A 345 -20.38 1.24 18.88
CA ALA A 345 -19.62 2.26 19.59
C ALA A 345 -18.11 1.95 19.56
N ASP A 346 -17.74 0.69 19.82
CA ASP A 346 -16.35 0.24 19.77
C ASP A 346 -15.79 0.30 18.34
N PHE A 347 -16.55 -0.15 17.35
CA PHE A 347 -16.20 -0.08 15.93
C PHE A 347 -15.92 1.36 15.49
N LYS A 348 -16.80 2.30 15.79
CA LYS A 348 -16.63 3.72 15.43
C LYS A 348 -15.36 4.34 16.02
N ASN A 349 -14.98 3.93 17.22
CA ASN A 349 -13.81 4.47 17.89
C ASN A 349 -12.48 3.82 17.43
N GLN A 350 -12.51 2.60 16.94
CA GLN A 350 -11.29 1.81 16.69
C GLN A 350 -10.97 1.64 15.20
N ILE A 351 -11.97 1.65 14.31
CA ILE A 351 -11.78 1.33 12.88
C ILE A 351 -10.73 2.21 12.19
N GLU A 352 -10.58 3.47 12.59
CA GLU A 352 -9.57 4.35 12.01
C GLU A 352 -8.15 3.87 12.36
N ALA A 353 -7.91 3.53 13.63
CA ALA A 353 -6.63 2.98 14.06
C ALA A 353 -6.33 1.63 13.40
N GLU A 354 -7.35 0.79 13.20
CA GLU A 354 -7.26 -0.51 12.53
C GLU A 354 -6.91 -0.36 11.04
N VAL A 355 -7.56 0.57 10.35
CA VAL A 355 -7.28 0.90 8.95
C VAL A 355 -5.86 1.46 8.80
N VAL A 356 -5.44 2.36 9.69
CA VAL A 356 -4.08 2.90 9.71
C VAL A 356 -3.06 1.78 9.96
N ALA A 357 -3.30 0.92 10.94
CA ALA A 357 -2.39 -0.20 11.25
C ALA A 357 -2.23 -1.16 10.07
N LEU A 358 -3.34 -1.55 9.40
CA LEU A 358 -3.26 -2.40 8.21
C LEU A 358 -2.55 -1.70 7.06
N SER A 359 -2.81 -0.40 6.86
CA SER A 359 -2.15 0.40 5.82
C SER A 359 -0.64 0.48 6.01
N HIS A 360 -0.18 0.56 7.27
CA HIS A 360 1.25 0.51 7.61
C HIS A 360 1.86 -0.85 7.29
N ILE A 361 1.22 -1.94 7.69
CA ILE A 361 1.70 -3.30 7.38
C ILE A 361 1.75 -3.52 5.87
N ASP A 362 0.74 -3.08 5.13
CA ASP A 362 0.69 -3.20 3.67
C ASP A 362 1.82 -2.40 2.98
N ALA A 363 2.07 -1.16 3.40
CA ALA A 363 3.20 -0.39 2.92
C ALA A 363 4.55 -1.05 3.31
N LEU A 364 4.66 -1.60 4.52
CA LEU A 364 5.85 -2.32 4.97
C LEU A 364 6.11 -3.60 4.16
N VAL A 365 5.06 -4.31 3.71
CA VAL A 365 5.18 -5.44 2.78
C VAL A 365 5.85 -4.99 1.48
N SER A 366 5.50 -3.83 0.94
CA SER A 366 6.14 -3.27 -0.25
C SER A 366 7.64 -2.98 -0.02
N TRP A 367 7.99 -2.35 1.09
CA TRP A 367 9.38 -2.09 1.46
C TRP A 367 10.17 -3.39 1.70
N GLY A 368 9.58 -4.36 2.40
CA GLY A 368 10.19 -5.67 2.65
C GLY A 368 10.42 -6.45 1.35
N ARG A 369 9.45 -6.43 0.43
CA ARG A 369 9.57 -7.07 -0.88
C ARG A 369 10.65 -6.40 -1.73
N PHE A 370 10.73 -5.08 -1.72
CA PHE A 370 11.78 -4.34 -2.41
C PHE A 370 13.17 -4.71 -1.86
N ALA A 371 13.32 -4.75 -0.53
CA ALA A 371 14.58 -5.17 0.09
C ALA A 371 14.93 -6.63 -0.22
N TYR A 372 13.96 -7.54 -0.22
CA TYR A 372 14.17 -8.94 -0.60
C TYR A 372 14.63 -9.09 -2.04
N ASN A 373 14.04 -8.31 -2.97
CA ASN A 373 14.36 -8.38 -4.39
C ASN A 373 15.72 -7.77 -4.76
N HIS A 374 16.30 -6.95 -3.88
CA HIS A 374 17.58 -6.26 -4.09
C HIS A 374 18.63 -6.64 -3.05
N PRO A 375 19.11 -7.91 -3.04
CA PRO A 375 20.12 -8.37 -2.09
C PRO A 375 21.50 -7.70 -2.26
N GLU A 376 21.74 -7.05 -3.41
CA GLU A 376 22.94 -6.27 -3.71
C GLU A 376 22.94 -4.89 -3.04
N ALA A 377 21.77 -4.40 -2.61
CA ALA A 377 21.64 -3.12 -1.95
C ALA A 377 22.06 -3.21 -0.47
N THR A 378 22.49 -2.10 0.09
CA THR A 378 22.98 -2.02 1.47
C THR A 378 22.07 -1.14 2.34
N THR A 379 22.30 -1.16 3.64
CA THR A 379 21.64 -0.25 4.57
C THR A 379 22.45 1.02 4.72
N ALA A 380 21.80 2.19 4.62
CA ALA A 380 22.44 3.44 4.94
C ALA A 380 22.52 3.68 6.46
N GLU A 381 23.62 4.26 6.91
CA GLU A 381 23.73 4.83 8.25
C GLU A 381 23.11 6.23 8.24
N VAL A 382 21.92 6.37 8.83
CA VAL A 382 21.22 7.66 8.91
C VAL A 382 21.43 8.26 10.30
N THR A 383 22.08 9.43 10.36
CA THR A 383 22.33 10.14 11.63
C THR A 383 21.19 11.13 11.91
N SER A 384 21.00 11.43 13.19
CA SER A 384 20.02 12.44 13.65
C SER A 384 20.49 13.89 13.48
N ASP A 385 21.70 14.13 12.94
CA ASP A 385 22.18 15.46 12.61
C ASP A 385 21.25 16.08 11.54
N THR A 386 20.96 17.35 11.69
CA THR A 386 20.10 18.15 10.79
C THR A 386 20.88 18.97 9.77
N ASN A 387 22.20 18.96 9.84
CA ASN A 387 23.09 19.54 8.83
C ASN A 387 23.26 18.57 7.65
N VAL A 388 23.29 19.08 6.43
CA VAL A 388 23.46 18.23 5.24
C VAL A 388 24.81 17.51 5.27
N SER A 389 24.78 16.19 5.28
CA SER A 389 25.95 15.34 5.10
C SER A 389 25.57 14.10 4.31
N VAL A 390 26.31 13.83 3.25
CA VAL A 390 26.21 12.58 2.49
C VAL A 390 27.62 12.07 2.17
N GLU A 391 27.92 10.86 2.56
CA GLU A 391 29.12 10.12 2.19
C GLU A 391 28.69 8.82 1.53
N ALA A 392 29.12 8.56 0.31
CA ALA A 392 28.75 7.38 -0.43
C ALA A 392 29.94 6.78 -1.18
N GLU A 393 30.15 5.48 -0.95
CA GLU A 393 31.11 4.66 -1.70
C GLU A 393 30.37 3.81 -2.73
N GLU A 394 30.83 3.84 -3.97
CA GLU A 394 30.26 3.06 -5.07
C GLU A 394 28.73 3.25 -5.24
N ILE A 395 28.24 4.47 -5.07
CA ILE A 395 26.82 4.78 -5.26
C ILE A 395 26.43 4.71 -6.74
N TYR A 396 25.25 4.17 -7.03
CA TYR A 396 24.74 4.05 -8.39
C TYR A 396 23.22 4.19 -8.45
N HIS A 397 22.71 4.45 -9.65
CA HIS A 397 21.28 4.63 -9.88
C HIS A 397 20.56 3.28 -9.89
N PRO A 398 19.55 3.06 -9.03
CA PRO A 398 18.87 1.77 -8.88
C PRO A 398 18.22 1.25 -10.17
N PHE A 399 17.79 2.17 -11.06
CA PHE A 399 17.06 1.78 -12.26
C PHE A 399 17.96 1.32 -13.43
N LEU A 400 19.27 1.47 -13.31
CA LEU A 400 20.23 1.04 -14.32
C LEU A 400 20.72 -0.40 -14.15
N GLY A 401 20.43 -1.02 -13.00
CA GLY A 401 20.82 -2.40 -12.71
C GLY A 401 22.34 -2.65 -12.89
N THR A 402 22.70 -3.75 -13.53
CA THR A 402 24.09 -4.14 -13.76
C THR A 402 24.89 -3.22 -14.69
N LYS A 403 24.20 -2.35 -15.45
CA LYS A 403 24.85 -1.36 -16.34
C LYS A 403 25.25 -0.08 -15.58
N ALA A 404 24.88 0.04 -14.32
CA ALA A 404 25.16 1.22 -13.52
C ALA A 404 26.66 1.37 -13.24
N ILE A 405 27.19 2.56 -13.56
CA ILE A 405 28.57 2.90 -13.18
C ILE A 405 28.56 3.45 -11.75
N LYS A 406 29.35 2.84 -10.90
CA LYS A 406 29.44 3.17 -9.49
C LYS A 406 30.39 4.34 -9.25
N ASN A 407 29.97 5.30 -8.41
CA ASN A 407 30.74 6.50 -8.12
C ASN A 407 30.95 6.70 -6.61
N ASN A 408 32.05 7.33 -6.22
CA ASN A 408 32.27 7.80 -4.85
C ASN A 408 31.93 9.29 -4.79
N PHE A 409 31.22 9.69 -3.76
CA PHE A 409 30.80 11.09 -3.62
C PHE A 409 30.61 11.45 -2.15
N SER A 410 31.01 12.69 -1.82
CA SER A 410 30.70 13.28 -0.51
C SER A 410 30.32 14.74 -0.66
N ILE A 411 29.38 15.18 0.18
CA ILE A 411 28.96 16.57 0.31
C ILE A 411 28.73 16.90 1.78
N VAL A 412 29.18 18.09 2.19
CA VAL A 412 29.06 18.58 3.56
C VAL A 412 28.25 19.85 3.63
N ASN A 413 27.71 20.13 4.81
CA ASN A 413 26.83 21.28 5.03
C ASN A 413 27.44 22.63 4.56
N GLY A 414 26.62 23.42 3.87
CA GLY A 414 27.00 24.76 3.39
C GLY A 414 27.94 24.75 2.18
N SER A 415 28.29 23.59 1.62
CA SER A 415 29.09 23.49 0.40
C SER A 415 28.21 23.43 -0.85
N TYR A 416 28.77 23.85 -1.98
CA TYR A 416 28.13 23.85 -3.28
C TYR A 416 29.03 23.09 -4.26
N THR A 417 28.53 21.96 -4.72
CA THR A 417 29.23 21.14 -5.72
C THR A 417 28.71 21.46 -7.10
N ILE A 418 29.59 22.00 -7.97
CA ILE A 418 29.28 22.28 -9.36
C ILE A 418 29.77 21.11 -10.20
N VAL A 419 28.84 20.46 -10.91
CA VAL A 419 29.12 19.29 -11.75
C VAL A 419 29.07 19.71 -13.21
N THR A 420 30.24 19.76 -13.87
CA THR A 420 30.36 20.11 -15.28
C THR A 420 30.47 18.86 -16.16
N GLY A 421 30.25 19.01 -17.46
CA GLY A 421 30.37 17.91 -18.41
C GLY A 421 29.50 18.13 -19.66
N ALA A 422 29.80 17.42 -20.72
CA ALA A 422 29.04 17.42 -21.94
C ALA A 422 27.60 16.90 -21.76
N ASN A 423 26.73 17.17 -22.74
CA ASN A 423 25.43 16.53 -22.80
C ASN A 423 25.60 15.01 -22.91
N MET A 424 24.69 14.24 -22.28
CA MET A 424 24.73 12.77 -22.21
C MET A 424 25.88 12.18 -21.37
N ALA A 425 26.74 12.99 -20.74
CA ALA A 425 27.85 12.50 -19.92
C ALA A 425 27.42 11.89 -18.57
N GLY A 426 26.15 11.99 -18.17
CA GLY A 426 25.60 11.38 -16.97
C GLY A 426 25.29 12.33 -15.81
N LYS A 427 25.43 13.65 -15.97
CA LYS A 427 25.19 14.64 -14.91
C LYS A 427 23.83 14.51 -14.24
N SER A 428 22.75 14.62 -15.01
CA SER A 428 21.36 14.53 -14.50
C SER A 428 21.05 13.19 -13.85
N THR A 429 21.59 12.09 -14.40
CA THR A 429 21.46 10.74 -13.83
C THR A 429 22.15 10.65 -12.48
N PHE A 430 23.34 11.27 -12.34
CA PHE A 430 24.07 11.29 -11.07
C PHE A 430 23.30 12.13 -10.01
N LEU A 431 22.78 13.28 -10.36
CA LEU A 431 21.96 14.09 -9.47
C LEU A 431 20.76 13.29 -8.94
N ARG A 432 20.05 12.59 -9.83
CA ARG A 432 18.95 11.69 -9.45
C ARG A 432 19.43 10.53 -8.58
N THR A 433 20.62 10.00 -8.85
CA THR A 433 21.21 8.92 -8.03
C THR A 433 21.31 9.32 -6.55
N ILE A 434 21.83 10.53 -6.29
CA ILE A 434 21.94 11.05 -4.92
C ILE A 434 20.54 11.24 -4.30
N GLY A 435 19.61 11.88 -5.03
CA GLY A 435 18.25 12.15 -4.55
C GLY A 435 17.47 10.87 -4.24
N ILE A 436 17.46 9.88 -5.14
CA ILE A 436 16.73 8.63 -4.97
C ILE A 436 17.31 7.80 -3.82
N ASN A 437 18.64 7.65 -3.74
CA ASN A 437 19.25 6.93 -2.63
C ASN A 437 19.01 7.62 -1.29
N TYR A 438 18.94 8.96 -1.26
CA TYR A 438 18.53 9.69 -0.06
C TYR A 438 17.07 9.41 0.32
N ILE A 439 16.14 9.37 -0.64
CA ILE A 439 14.73 9.02 -0.38
C ILE A 439 14.64 7.61 0.22
N LEU A 440 15.38 6.65 -0.34
CA LEU A 440 15.43 5.29 0.18
C LEU A 440 16.01 5.24 1.59
N ALA A 441 17.17 5.87 1.81
CA ALA A 441 17.84 5.94 3.11
C ALA A 441 16.96 6.56 4.20
N ARG A 442 16.29 7.68 3.87
CA ARG A 442 15.42 8.42 4.79
C ARG A 442 14.21 7.61 5.26
N ASN A 443 13.75 6.67 4.44
CA ASN A 443 12.66 5.74 4.76
C ASN A 443 13.15 4.41 5.35
N GLY A 444 14.42 4.28 5.73
CA GLY A 444 15.00 3.04 6.25
C GLY A 444 15.13 1.93 5.22
N GLY A 445 14.89 2.23 3.93
CA GLY A 445 14.98 1.28 2.83
C GLY A 445 16.41 0.97 2.39
N PRO A 446 16.58 -0.05 1.53
CA PRO A 446 17.88 -0.41 0.98
C PRO A 446 18.38 0.66 -0.01
N VAL A 447 19.68 0.99 0.07
CA VAL A 447 20.36 1.96 -0.79
C VAL A 447 21.32 1.26 -1.74
N PHE A 448 21.47 1.83 -2.93
CA PHE A 448 22.31 1.27 -3.99
C PHE A 448 23.71 1.88 -3.95
N ALA A 449 24.45 1.48 -2.96
CA ALA A 449 25.83 1.85 -2.70
C ALA A 449 26.56 0.71 -1.97
N LYS A 450 27.87 0.68 -2.04
CA LYS A 450 28.67 -0.22 -1.17
C LYS A 450 28.58 0.20 0.30
N ARG A 451 28.60 1.52 0.55
CA ARG A 451 28.40 2.14 1.84
C ARG A 451 27.79 3.51 1.64
N MET A 452 26.81 3.86 2.47
CA MET A 452 26.23 5.20 2.50
C MET A 452 26.01 5.62 3.94
N ARG A 453 26.47 6.84 4.26
CA ARG A 453 26.18 7.54 5.50
C ARG A 453 25.55 8.87 5.16
N THR A 454 24.44 9.20 5.80
CA THR A 454 23.74 10.44 5.55
C THR A 454 23.10 10.98 6.85
N SER A 455 22.91 12.28 6.90
CA SER A 455 22.13 12.94 7.94
C SER A 455 20.68 13.12 7.54
N THR A 456 19.87 13.67 8.43
CA THR A 456 18.47 13.99 8.20
C THR A 456 18.31 15.46 7.81
N PHE A 457 18.02 15.73 6.53
CA PHE A 457 17.88 17.08 5.97
C PHE A 457 16.67 17.19 5.06
N ASN A 458 16.35 18.44 4.66
CA ASN A 458 15.31 18.73 3.68
C ASN A 458 15.85 18.61 2.26
N LEU A 459 15.02 18.14 1.32
CA LEU A 459 15.40 17.95 -0.08
C LEU A 459 14.53 18.82 -0.99
N PHE A 460 15.18 19.57 -1.88
CA PHE A 460 14.53 20.28 -2.98
C PHE A 460 15.27 20.02 -4.28
N SER A 461 14.54 19.80 -5.37
CA SER A 461 15.13 19.65 -6.70
C SER A 461 14.49 20.59 -7.72
N SER A 462 15.26 21.01 -8.71
CA SER A 462 14.79 21.69 -9.91
C SER A 462 15.59 21.17 -11.10
N MET A 463 15.02 20.17 -11.76
CA MET A 463 15.69 19.48 -12.87
C MET A 463 14.86 19.54 -14.15
N ARG A 464 13.54 19.61 -14.01
CA ARG A 464 12.59 19.68 -15.11
C ARG A 464 11.75 20.92 -14.96
N THR A 465 11.63 21.67 -16.06
CA THR A 465 10.70 22.79 -16.16
C THR A 465 9.71 22.45 -17.26
N THR A 466 8.44 22.52 -16.97
CA THR A 466 7.36 22.39 -17.96
C THR A 466 6.74 23.76 -18.15
N ASP A 467 6.60 24.19 -19.40
CA ASP A 467 5.73 25.30 -19.76
C ASP A 467 4.26 24.91 -19.47
N ASP A 468 3.47 25.90 -19.12
CA ASP A 468 2.03 25.75 -18.92
C ASP A 468 1.33 26.70 -19.90
N LEU A 469 1.11 26.20 -21.10
CA LEU A 469 0.49 26.97 -22.18
C LEU A 469 -0.94 27.35 -21.86
N ASP A 470 -1.65 26.52 -21.11
CA ASP A 470 -3.05 26.77 -20.71
C ASP A 470 -3.16 27.98 -19.77
N ARG A 471 -2.10 28.23 -18.98
CA ARG A 471 -2.01 29.38 -18.07
C ARG A 471 -1.20 30.55 -18.66
N GLY A 472 -0.77 30.46 -19.90
CA GLY A 472 0.05 31.48 -20.55
C GLY A 472 1.41 31.70 -19.89
N ILE A 473 1.96 30.68 -19.22
CA ILE A 473 3.26 30.78 -18.53
C ILE A 473 4.34 30.33 -19.47
N SER A 474 5.21 31.29 -19.88
CA SER A 474 6.40 30.95 -20.65
C SER A 474 7.38 30.12 -19.84
N TYR A 475 8.16 29.28 -20.51
CA TYR A 475 9.19 28.42 -19.93
C TYR A 475 10.09 29.19 -18.94
N PHE A 476 10.58 30.38 -19.28
CA PHE A 476 11.39 31.21 -18.39
C PHE A 476 10.64 31.66 -17.12
N ASN A 477 9.37 32.03 -17.24
CA ASN A 477 8.56 32.41 -16.07
C ASN A 477 8.30 31.21 -15.16
N ALA A 478 8.12 30.01 -15.70
CA ALA A 478 7.99 28.78 -14.94
C ALA A 478 9.26 28.48 -14.11
N GLU A 479 10.45 28.67 -14.72
CA GLU A 479 11.73 28.53 -13.99
C GLU A 479 11.86 29.55 -12.86
N LEU A 480 11.54 30.82 -13.08
CA LEU A 480 11.58 31.85 -12.03
C LEU A 480 10.65 31.51 -10.88
N ARG A 481 9.44 31.03 -11.17
CA ARG A 481 8.50 30.56 -10.13
C ARG A 481 9.07 29.38 -9.35
N ARG A 482 9.74 28.44 -10.01
CA ARG A 482 10.39 27.30 -9.35
C ARG A 482 11.52 27.76 -8.42
N LEU A 483 12.34 28.72 -8.84
CA LEU A 483 13.36 29.33 -7.99
C LEU A 483 12.76 30.12 -6.81
N GLN A 484 11.65 30.83 -7.01
CA GLN A 484 10.92 31.47 -5.92
C GLN A 484 10.38 30.46 -4.90
N GLN A 485 9.84 29.33 -5.39
CA GLN A 485 9.38 28.23 -4.55
C GLN A 485 10.55 27.63 -3.75
N LEU A 486 11.71 27.41 -4.37
CA LEU A 486 12.93 26.96 -3.71
C LEU A 486 13.34 27.90 -2.57
N ILE A 487 13.40 29.21 -2.84
CA ILE A 487 13.78 30.19 -1.81
C ILE A 487 12.79 30.17 -0.63
N ARG A 488 11.49 30.09 -0.92
CA ARG A 488 10.46 29.97 0.13
C ARG A 488 10.62 28.69 0.93
N PHE A 489 10.86 27.57 0.27
CA PHE A 489 11.08 26.27 0.89
C PHE A 489 12.33 26.27 1.78
N CYS A 490 13.44 26.87 1.36
CA CYS A 490 14.64 26.98 2.17
C CYS A 490 14.47 27.84 3.43
N LYS A 491 13.54 28.80 3.39
CA LYS A 491 13.19 29.62 4.57
C LYS A 491 12.21 28.92 5.48
N HIS A 492 11.25 28.20 4.93
CA HIS A 492 10.16 27.53 5.62
C HIS A 492 9.88 26.17 4.96
N PRO A 493 10.69 25.14 5.25
CA PRO A 493 10.49 23.82 4.66
C PRO A 493 9.13 23.22 5.03
N PHE A 494 8.44 22.63 4.05
CA PHE A 494 7.15 21.96 4.24
C PHE A 494 7.05 20.72 3.33
N TYR A 495 6.64 19.60 3.91
CA TYR A 495 6.20 18.40 3.16
C TYR A 495 4.75 18.07 3.47
N THR A 496 4.22 18.57 4.60
CA THR A 496 2.84 18.41 5.05
C THR A 496 2.16 19.75 5.14
N GLU A 497 0.88 19.81 4.81
CA GLU A 497 0.07 21.00 5.04
C GLU A 497 0.13 21.41 6.52
N GLY A 498 0.74 22.56 6.79
CA GLY A 498 0.70 23.24 8.08
C GLY A 498 1.73 22.82 9.14
N LYS A 499 2.69 21.94 8.87
CA LYS A 499 3.79 21.67 9.81
C LYS A 499 5.14 21.96 9.17
N PRO A 500 5.84 23.05 9.57
CA PRO A 500 7.24 23.24 9.19
C PRO A 500 8.08 22.10 9.80
N THR A 501 8.94 21.51 9.01
CA THR A 501 10.00 20.64 9.52
C THR A 501 11.02 21.54 10.20
N GLU A 502 11.19 21.36 11.52
CA GLU A 502 12.07 22.21 12.33
C GLU A 502 13.49 22.24 11.76
N SER A 503 14.03 23.44 11.64
CA SER A 503 15.46 23.86 11.53
C SER A 503 16.48 22.97 10.79
N ALA A 504 16.09 21.99 9.99
CA ALA A 504 17.03 21.17 9.23
C ALA A 504 17.53 21.94 7.99
N SER A 505 18.83 21.83 7.69
CA SER A 505 19.43 22.35 6.48
C SER A 505 18.82 21.71 5.24
N THR A 506 18.88 22.36 4.08
CA THR A 506 18.29 21.89 2.83
C THR A 506 19.38 21.51 1.83
N LEU A 507 19.30 20.32 1.26
CA LEU A 507 20.03 19.95 0.05
C LEU A 507 19.20 20.38 -1.17
N ILE A 508 19.79 21.23 -2.01
CA ILE A 508 19.21 21.60 -3.31
C ILE A 508 19.93 20.85 -4.43
N ILE A 509 19.14 20.25 -5.32
CA ILE A 509 19.62 19.56 -6.52
C ILE A 509 19.12 20.34 -7.75
N LEU A 510 20.03 20.95 -8.47
CA LEU A 510 19.71 21.80 -9.61
C LEU A 510 20.36 21.25 -10.89
N ASP A 511 19.57 21.05 -11.93
CA ASP A 511 20.07 20.64 -13.24
C ASP A 511 19.86 21.78 -14.24
N GLU A 512 20.89 22.61 -14.39
CA GLU A 512 20.91 23.86 -15.12
C GLU A 512 19.95 24.94 -14.60
N ILE A 513 20.46 26.09 -14.28
CA ILE A 513 19.69 27.24 -13.80
C ILE A 513 19.42 28.17 -15.00
N LEU A 514 18.18 28.63 -15.14
CA LEU A 514 17.77 29.61 -16.17
C LEU A 514 18.01 29.12 -17.62
N LYS A 515 17.44 27.96 -17.99
CA LYS A 515 17.54 27.39 -19.35
C LYS A 515 16.82 28.23 -20.40
N GLY A 516 15.80 28.99 -20.02
CA GLY A 516 14.88 29.71 -20.92
C GLY A 516 15.33 31.12 -21.36
N THR A 517 16.62 31.47 -21.20
CA THR A 517 17.13 32.80 -21.59
C THR A 517 18.42 32.69 -22.40
N ASN A 518 18.95 33.83 -22.89
CA ASN A 518 20.21 33.87 -23.61
C ASN A 518 21.40 33.52 -22.72
N SER A 519 22.52 33.10 -23.33
CA SER A 519 23.68 32.56 -22.61
C SER A 519 24.30 33.52 -21.59
N LEU A 520 24.34 34.81 -21.90
CA LEU A 520 24.94 35.80 -21.00
C LEU A 520 24.05 36.09 -19.78
N ASP A 521 22.73 36.24 -19.99
CA ASP A 521 21.76 36.41 -18.90
C ASP A 521 21.65 35.15 -18.04
N LYS A 522 21.73 33.97 -18.67
CA LYS A 522 21.77 32.68 -17.96
C LYS A 522 22.98 32.64 -17.03
N LEU A 523 24.17 32.96 -17.51
CA LEU A 523 25.38 32.94 -16.69
C LEU A 523 25.31 33.94 -15.53
N ASN A 524 24.98 35.21 -15.85
CA ASN A 524 24.90 36.25 -14.84
C ASN A 524 23.82 36.01 -13.80
N GLY A 525 22.64 35.57 -14.23
CA GLY A 525 21.53 35.22 -13.36
C GLY A 525 21.84 34.02 -12.48
N SER A 526 22.44 32.96 -13.03
CA SER A 526 22.82 31.75 -12.26
C SER A 526 23.89 32.08 -11.22
N ARG A 527 24.89 32.88 -11.58
CA ARG A 527 25.91 33.34 -10.65
C ARG A 527 25.31 34.18 -9.51
N LEU A 528 24.49 35.18 -9.85
CA LEU A 528 23.80 36.01 -8.88
C LEU A 528 22.92 35.16 -7.94
N PHE A 529 22.20 34.18 -8.46
CA PHE A 529 21.37 33.30 -7.67
C PHE A 529 22.21 32.47 -6.68
N LEU A 530 23.31 31.84 -7.14
CA LEU A 530 24.18 31.03 -6.31
C LEU A 530 24.88 31.84 -5.22
N GLU A 531 25.38 33.04 -5.55
CA GLU A 531 26.01 33.94 -4.59
C GLU A 531 25.04 34.39 -3.46
N ASN A 532 23.77 34.59 -3.79
CA ASN A 532 22.76 35.02 -2.81
C ASN A 532 22.18 33.87 -1.99
N ILE A 533 21.97 32.67 -2.56
CA ILE A 533 21.39 31.56 -1.83
C ILE A 533 22.34 31.02 -0.75
N CYS A 534 23.63 31.29 -0.89
CA CYS A 534 24.65 30.98 0.11
C CYS A 534 24.41 31.61 1.51
N CYS A 535 23.53 32.63 1.60
CA CYS A 535 23.14 33.23 2.87
C CYS A 535 22.11 32.42 3.65
N LEU A 536 21.52 31.38 3.04
CA LEU A 536 20.56 30.48 3.66
C LEU A 536 21.25 29.19 4.15
N PRO A 537 20.63 28.39 5.05
CA PRO A 537 21.16 27.10 5.50
C PRO A 537 20.97 26.03 4.41
N VAL A 538 21.68 26.20 3.29
CA VAL A 538 21.52 25.40 2.07
C VAL A 538 22.86 24.81 1.65
N THR A 539 22.80 23.60 1.16
CA THR A 539 23.90 22.87 0.51
C THR A 539 23.48 22.58 -0.93
N GLY A 540 24.37 22.81 -1.91
CA GLY A 540 24.01 22.73 -3.31
C GLY A 540 24.72 21.61 -4.08
N LEU A 541 23.95 20.86 -4.91
CA LEU A 541 24.48 19.98 -5.93
C LEU A 541 23.93 20.46 -7.29
N ILE A 542 24.78 21.06 -8.10
CA ILE A 542 24.40 21.80 -9.30
C ILE A 542 25.07 21.21 -10.54
N ALA A 543 24.31 20.71 -11.50
CA ALA A 543 24.82 20.34 -12.80
C ALA A 543 24.70 21.52 -13.78
N THR A 544 25.72 21.71 -14.57
CA THR A 544 25.75 22.73 -15.63
C THR A 544 26.67 22.33 -16.79
N HIS A 545 26.37 22.81 -17.97
CA HIS A 545 27.30 22.76 -19.09
C HIS A 545 28.05 24.09 -19.27
N ASP A 546 27.75 25.10 -18.48
CA ASP A 546 28.41 26.38 -18.47
C ASP A 546 29.66 26.34 -17.57
N LEU A 547 30.82 26.32 -18.22
CA LEU A 547 32.11 26.23 -17.55
C LEU A 547 32.48 27.48 -16.75
N GLU A 548 31.90 28.65 -17.11
CA GLU A 548 32.16 29.89 -16.40
C GLU A 548 31.63 29.86 -14.94
N LEU A 549 30.58 29.08 -14.67
CA LEU A 549 30.10 28.91 -13.29
C LEU A 549 31.11 28.18 -12.39
N SER A 550 31.99 27.36 -12.95
CA SER A 550 33.03 26.69 -12.19
C SER A 550 34.05 27.64 -11.56
N LYS A 551 34.19 28.87 -12.11
CA LYS A 551 35.07 29.90 -11.55
C LYS A 551 34.62 30.44 -10.20
N LEU A 552 33.40 30.10 -9.75
CA LEU A 552 32.97 30.39 -8.38
C LEU A 552 33.86 29.71 -7.32
N GLN A 553 34.48 28.59 -7.65
CA GLN A 553 35.47 27.95 -6.77
C GLN A 553 36.72 28.84 -6.60
N ASP A 554 37.15 29.57 -7.63
CA ASP A 554 38.33 30.45 -7.56
C ASP A 554 38.07 31.63 -6.63
N THR A 555 36.82 32.11 -6.58
CA THR A 555 36.42 33.26 -5.73
C THR A 555 36.08 32.85 -4.30
N ASN A 556 35.57 31.63 -4.10
CA ASN A 556 35.21 31.12 -2.76
C ASN A 556 35.46 29.60 -2.64
N PRO A 557 36.73 29.16 -2.50
CA PRO A 557 37.10 27.75 -2.51
C PRO A 557 36.64 26.99 -1.26
N GLN A 558 36.25 27.69 -0.20
CA GLN A 558 35.71 27.06 1.01
C GLN A 558 34.26 26.60 0.84
N ARG A 559 33.53 27.21 -0.09
CA ARG A 559 32.10 26.89 -0.33
C ARG A 559 31.86 26.14 -1.64
N PHE A 560 32.62 26.43 -2.69
CA PHE A 560 32.43 25.83 -4.01
C PHE A 560 33.50 24.80 -4.30
N SER A 561 33.06 23.65 -4.84
CA SER A 561 33.91 22.59 -5.33
C SER A 561 33.44 22.15 -6.72
N ASN A 562 34.40 21.86 -7.59
CA ASN A 562 34.11 21.43 -8.96
C ASN A 562 34.32 19.93 -9.10
N TYR A 563 33.37 19.29 -9.76
CA TYR A 563 33.44 17.93 -10.26
C TYR A 563 33.05 17.89 -11.73
N CYS A 564 33.49 16.88 -12.45
CA CYS A 564 33.15 16.74 -13.85
C CYS A 564 32.90 15.29 -14.26
N PHE A 565 32.18 15.17 -15.37
CA PHE A 565 32.07 13.97 -16.16
C PHE A 565 32.85 14.17 -17.47
N GLU A 566 34.01 13.55 -17.56
CA GLU A 566 34.84 13.61 -18.75
C GLU A 566 34.34 12.67 -19.84
N ILE A 567 34.56 13.06 -21.07
CA ILE A 567 34.32 12.25 -22.27
C ILE A 567 35.62 12.07 -23.03
N GLU A 568 35.80 10.94 -23.65
CA GLU A 568 36.92 10.67 -24.53
C GLU A 568 36.46 10.79 -25.97
N LEU A 569 37.18 11.61 -26.73
CA LEU A 569 36.95 11.87 -28.16
C LEU A 569 37.96 11.01 -28.94
N GLY A 570 37.49 9.89 -29.49
CA GLY A 570 38.26 8.97 -30.34
C GLY A 570 37.65 8.88 -31.74
N THR A 571 37.58 7.71 -32.34
CA THR A 571 36.75 7.42 -33.52
C THR A 571 35.27 7.64 -33.22
N ASP A 572 34.89 7.28 -32.00
CA ASP A 572 33.56 7.50 -31.41
C ASP A 572 33.70 8.24 -30.09
N VAL A 573 32.59 8.88 -29.63
CA VAL A 573 32.52 9.49 -28.29
C VAL A 573 32.28 8.42 -27.25
N THR A 574 33.21 8.28 -26.30
CA THR A 574 33.07 7.33 -25.18
C THR A 574 32.73 8.08 -23.89
N TYR A 575 31.75 7.56 -23.15
CA TYR A 575 31.28 8.13 -21.91
C TYR A 575 31.71 7.25 -20.74
N SER A 576 32.58 7.76 -19.87
CA SER A 576 33.05 7.02 -18.69
C SER A 576 31.95 6.89 -17.61
N TYR A 577 31.02 7.83 -17.56
CA TYR A 577 30.02 8.00 -16.49
C TYR A 577 30.64 8.03 -15.09
N LYS A 578 31.94 8.35 -14.98
CA LYS A 578 32.66 8.53 -13.72
C LYS A 578 32.76 9.99 -13.37
N ILE A 579 32.36 10.32 -12.11
CA ILE A 579 32.56 11.65 -11.56
C ILE A 579 34.00 11.79 -11.05
N THR A 580 34.66 12.87 -11.41
CA THR A 580 36.03 13.16 -10.99
C THR A 580 36.15 14.63 -10.52
N PRO A 581 37.02 14.94 -9.54
CA PRO A 581 37.26 16.34 -9.17
C PRO A 581 37.82 17.14 -10.34
N GLY A 582 37.33 18.38 -10.51
CA GLY A 582 37.80 19.29 -11.54
C GLY A 582 36.68 19.79 -12.48
N VAL A 583 37.07 20.42 -13.57
CA VAL A 583 36.18 21.02 -14.59
C VAL A 583 36.32 20.25 -15.90
N ALA A 584 35.23 19.98 -16.58
CA ALA A 584 35.24 19.27 -17.86
C ALA A 584 36.02 20.02 -18.92
N ARG A 585 36.87 19.32 -19.67
CA ARG A 585 37.73 19.89 -20.70
C ARG A 585 37.14 19.74 -22.10
N ASN A 586 36.41 18.64 -22.32
CA ASN A 586 35.92 18.28 -23.65
C ASN A 586 34.42 18.56 -23.79
N GLN A 587 34.06 19.15 -24.95
CA GLN A 587 32.68 19.35 -25.37
C GLN A 587 32.40 18.51 -26.63
N ASN A 588 31.27 17.79 -26.65
CA ASN A 588 30.98 16.82 -27.71
C ASN A 588 30.04 17.31 -28.81
N ALA A 589 29.33 18.44 -28.61
CA ALA A 589 28.28 18.87 -29.53
C ALA A 589 28.79 19.12 -30.98
N THR A 590 29.90 19.86 -31.11
CA THR A 590 30.52 20.11 -32.43
C THR A 590 31.09 18.84 -33.05
N TYR A 591 31.63 17.95 -32.24
CA TYR A 591 32.20 16.68 -32.71
C TYR A 591 31.08 15.74 -33.23
N LEU A 592 29.98 15.58 -32.50
CA LEU A 592 28.83 14.80 -32.92
C LEU A 592 28.18 15.37 -34.18
N LEU A 593 28.02 16.70 -34.27
CA LEU A 593 27.50 17.37 -35.46
C LEU A 593 28.38 17.14 -36.69
N LYS A 594 29.72 17.16 -36.52
CA LYS A 594 30.63 16.82 -37.61
C LYS A 594 30.46 15.40 -38.11
N GLY A 595 30.14 14.45 -37.19
CA GLY A 595 29.79 13.06 -37.55
C GLY A 595 28.56 13.00 -38.46
N VAL A 596 27.47 13.63 -38.03
CA VAL A 596 26.22 13.70 -38.82
C VAL A 596 26.44 14.36 -40.18
N LEU A 597 27.23 15.45 -40.22
CA LEU A 597 27.52 16.15 -41.48
C LEU A 597 28.40 15.31 -42.44
N LYS A 598 29.25 14.42 -41.92
CA LYS A 598 30.01 13.48 -42.75
C LYS A 598 29.11 12.45 -43.45
N GLU A 599 28.04 12.00 -42.81
CA GLU A 599 27.07 11.10 -43.42
C GLU A 599 26.35 11.77 -44.60
N ILE A 600 25.97 13.05 -44.47
CA ILE A 600 25.36 13.83 -45.55
C ILE A 600 26.32 13.99 -46.73
N ASN A 601 27.60 14.27 -46.46
CA ASN A 601 28.60 14.43 -47.52
C ASN A 601 28.92 13.12 -48.23
N ALA A 602 28.92 11.98 -47.51
CA ALA A 602 29.14 10.66 -48.09
C ALA A 602 27.96 10.18 -48.97
N GLU A 603 26.75 10.67 -48.75
CA GLU A 603 25.61 10.44 -49.64
C GLU A 603 25.68 11.31 -50.92
N ASN A 604 26.17 12.55 -50.81
CA ASN A 604 26.36 13.46 -51.95
C ASN A 604 27.51 13.02 -52.88
N ASP A 605 28.54 12.35 -52.34
CA ASP A 605 29.64 11.79 -53.15
C ASP A 605 29.25 10.46 -53.87
N LYS A 606 28.07 9.91 -53.61
CA LYS A 606 27.51 8.72 -54.28
C LYS A 606 26.47 9.06 -55.35
N GLN A 607 26.08 10.29 -55.53
CA GLN A 607 25.27 10.81 -56.66
C GLN A 607 26.16 11.46 -57.72
#